data_abb7b37f10d16326d0e262c0775af99a
#
_entry.id   abb7b37f10d16326d0e262c0775af99a
#
_cell.length_a   1.000
_cell.length_b   1.000
_cell.length_c   1.000
_cell.angle_alpha   90.00
_cell.angle_beta   90.00
_cell.angle_gamma   90.00
#
_symmetry.space_group_name_H-M   'P 1'
#
loop_
_entity.id
_entity.type
_entity.pdbx_description
1 polymer ?
#
loop_
_entity_poly.entity_id
_entity_poly.type
_entity_poly.pdbx_seq_one_letter_code
_entity_poly.pdbx_strand_id
1 'polypeptide(L)'
;MLTRSKKYGGRIWLNDIDSRMAVHQASINLQGPAAMPTTDAIGEQVIEAVVAGPDGANRLFTIIGAANVCIEATRQQRTTETWTFLVGPPLTRLQFHRAIGTASIASQIVSVQTAPREFTVNIHSVEADWDDENQRVKVRVEIGVIANGTTVTVTQIRYSVAILAQM
;
A
#
# COMPACT_ATOMS: atom_id res chain seq x y z
N MET A 1 -38.85 5.57 -79.85
CA MET A 1 -37.66 5.13 -79.14
C MET A 1 -37.83 5.38 -77.64
N LEU A 2 -38.14 4.34 -76.88
CA LEU A 2 -38.61 4.43 -75.50
C LEU A 2 -37.37 4.32 -74.59
N THR A 3 -37.17 5.26 -73.72
CA THR A 3 -36.21 5.10 -72.59
C THR A 3 -36.93 5.22 -71.24
N ARG A 4 -36.89 4.11 -70.54
CA ARG A 4 -37.47 3.92 -69.19
C ARG A 4 -36.66 4.68 -68.10
N SER A 5 -37.33 5.51 -67.36
CA SER A 5 -36.85 6.06 -66.09
C SER A 5 -37.03 5.03 -64.99
N LYS A 6 -35.92 4.63 -64.31
CA LYS A 6 -35.93 3.82 -63.08
C LYS A 6 -36.05 4.76 -61.92
N LYS A 7 -37.15 4.68 -61.16
CA LYS A 7 -37.32 5.25 -59.81
C LYS A 7 -36.50 4.39 -58.85
N TYR A 8 -35.51 4.98 -58.17
CA TYR A 8 -34.91 4.41 -56.98
C TYR A 8 -35.67 4.98 -55.76
N GLY A 9 -36.46 4.15 -55.12
CA GLY A 9 -37.04 4.41 -53.83
C GLY A 9 -35.99 4.16 -52.71
N GLY A 10 -35.43 5.22 -52.20
CA GLY A 10 -34.61 5.13 -50.99
C GLY A 10 -35.52 5.09 -49.76
N ARG A 11 -35.65 3.92 -49.12
CA ARG A 11 -36.18 3.83 -47.76
C ARG A 11 -35.06 4.23 -46.82
N ILE A 12 -35.21 5.37 -46.20
CA ILE A 12 -34.38 5.79 -45.06
C ILE A 12 -34.85 4.99 -43.85
N TRP A 13 -34.03 4.07 -43.39
CA TRP A 13 -34.24 3.38 -42.12
C TRP A 13 -33.82 4.30 -40.97
N LEU A 14 -34.82 4.94 -40.35
CA LEU A 14 -34.68 5.81 -39.18
C LEU A 14 -34.76 5.03 -37.84
N ASN A 15 -34.46 3.73 -37.83
CA ASN A 15 -34.66 2.89 -36.65
C ASN A 15 -33.39 2.32 -36.03
N ASP A 16 -32.19 2.89 -36.28
CA ASP A 16 -30.97 2.32 -35.76
C ASP A 16 -30.14 3.25 -34.85
N ILE A 17 -30.76 4.32 -34.35
CA ILE A 17 -30.11 5.27 -33.44
C ILE A 17 -30.49 5.05 -31.96
N ASP A 18 -31.59 4.33 -31.69
CA ASP A 18 -32.10 4.20 -30.30
C ASP A 18 -31.61 3.00 -29.50
N SER A 19 -30.80 2.11 -30.09
CA SER A 19 -30.31 0.92 -29.35
C SER A 19 -28.84 0.99 -28.91
N ARG A 20 -28.17 2.13 -29.03
CA ARG A 20 -26.79 2.31 -28.59
C ARG A 20 -26.54 3.32 -27.49
N MET A 21 -27.58 3.88 -26.90
CA MET A 21 -27.44 4.44 -25.56
C MET A 21 -27.69 3.35 -24.51
N ALA A 22 -26.87 2.31 -24.53
CA ALA A 22 -26.62 1.55 -23.32
C ALA A 22 -25.93 2.52 -22.37
N VAL A 23 -26.72 3.12 -21.49
CA VAL A 23 -26.22 3.79 -20.30
C VAL A 23 -25.29 2.80 -19.64
N HIS A 24 -23.98 3.04 -19.77
CA HIS A 24 -22.99 2.47 -18.87
C HIS A 24 -23.33 3.06 -17.50
N GLN A 25 -24.27 2.42 -16.79
CA GLN A 25 -24.32 2.52 -15.36
C GLN A 25 -22.95 1.98 -14.88
N ALA A 26 -22.01 2.89 -14.73
CA ALA A 26 -20.85 2.65 -13.91
C ALA A 26 -21.44 2.32 -12.53
N SER A 27 -21.51 1.05 -12.21
CA SER A 27 -21.70 0.59 -10.84
C SER A 27 -20.53 1.16 -10.07
N ILE A 28 -20.76 2.30 -9.42
CA ILE A 28 -19.85 2.78 -8.37
C ILE A 28 -19.99 1.71 -7.30
N ASN A 29 -19.09 0.75 -7.36
CA ASN A 29 -18.87 -0.19 -6.29
C ASN A 29 -18.33 0.68 -5.14
N LEU A 30 -19.22 1.09 -4.24
CA LEU A 30 -18.88 1.63 -2.93
C LEU A 30 -18.31 0.47 -2.11
N GLN A 31 -17.17 -0.06 -2.55
CA GLN A 31 -16.32 -0.83 -1.66
C GLN A 31 -15.93 0.14 -0.55
N GLY A 32 -16.38 -0.17 0.66
CA GLY A 32 -15.86 0.47 1.85
C GLY A 32 -14.33 0.44 1.82
N PRO A 33 -13.65 1.30 2.58
CA PRO A 33 -12.20 1.39 2.52
C PRO A 33 -11.63 -0.02 2.61
N ALA A 34 -10.89 -0.43 1.56
CA ALA A 34 -10.25 -1.74 1.52
C ALA A 34 -9.44 -1.88 2.82
N ALA A 35 -9.66 -2.96 3.54
CA ALA A 35 -8.89 -3.23 4.76
C ALA A 35 -7.41 -3.15 4.40
N MET A 36 -6.64 -2.35 5.15
CA MET A 36 -5.20 -2.26 4.93
C MET A 36 -4.58 -3.64 5.12
N PRO A 37 -3.76 -4.11 4.19
CA PRO A 37 -3.10 -5.40 4.35
C PRO A 37 -2.24 -5.39 5.61
N THR A 38 -2.31 -6.48 6.36
CA THR A 38 -1.53 -6.71 7.58
C THR A 38 -0.52 -7.80 7.34
N THR A 39 0.60 -7.75 8.03
CA THR A 39 1.64 -8.77 7.99
C THR A 39 2.24 -8.96 9.38
N ASP A 40 2.94 -10.08 9.58
CA ASP A 40 3.65 -10.35 10.82
C ASP A 40 5.08 -9.81 10.74
N ALA A 41 5.57 -9.35 11.89
CA ALA A 41 6.99 -9.01 12.08
C ALA A 41 7.84 -10.29 12.08
N ILE A 42 8.97 -10.27 11.38
CA ILE A 42 9.86 -11.42 11.24
C ILE A 42 11.23 -11.08 11.82
N GLY A 43 11.79 -12.03 12.59
CA GLY A 43 13.14 -11.88 13.12
C GLY A 43 13.29 -10.67 14.03
N GLU A 44 12.24 -10.32 14.77
CA GLU A 44 12.23 -9.19 15.67
C GLU A 44 13.28 -9.35 16.77
N GLN A 45 14.15 -8.35 16.91
CA GLN A 45 15.09 -8.21 18.00
C GLN A 45 14.70 -7.00 18.83
N VAL A 46 14.57 -7.19 20.14
CA VAL A 46 14.24 -6.14 21.08
C VAL A 46 15.42 -5.88 22.00
N ILE A 47 15.91 -4.65 22.01
CA ILE A 47 16.96 -4.17 22.92
C ILE A 47 16.27 -3.21 23.90
N GLU A 48 16.38 -3.51 25.20
CA GLU A 48 15.84 -2.66 26.26
C GLU A 48 16.96 -1.92 26.97
N ALA A 49 16.74 -0.63 27.21
CA ALA A 49 17.60 0.21 28.01
C ALA A 49 16.78 1.00 29.03
N VAL A 50 17.32 1.23 30.22
CA VAL A 50 16.74 2.11 31.21
C VAL A 50 17.30 3.51 31.03
N VAL A 51 16.43 4.50 30.90
CA VAL A 51 16.79 5.91 30.70
C VAL A 51 16.26 6.71 31.87
N ALA A 52 17.16 7.44 32.56
CA ALA A 52 16.74 8.36 33.61
C ALA A 52 15.98 9.55 33.01
N GLY A 53 14.82 9.87 33.56
CA GLY A 53 14.00 11.01 33.15
C GLY A 53 13.68 11.90 34.36
N PRO A 54 13.13 13.10 34.12
CA PRO A 54 12.75 14.02 35.19
C PRO A 54 11.68 13.44 36.13
N ASP A 55 10.82 12.57 35.62
CA ASP A 55 9.67 11.98 36.33
C ASP A 55 9.95 10.54 36.79
N GLY A 56 11.21 10.08 36.74
CA GLY A 56 11.61 8.73 37.14
C GLY A 56 12.35 7.97 36.02
N ALA A 57 12.41 6.66 36.19
CA ALA A 57 13.06 5.80 35.19
C ALA A 57 12.07 5.46 34.06
N ASN A 58 12.54 5.58 32.85
CA ASN A 58 11.82 5.16 31.65
C ASN A 58 12.53 3.97 31.00
N ARG A 59 11.79 3.19 30.20
CA ARG A 59 12.34 2.14 29.34
C ARG A 59 12.37 2.63 27.91
N LEU A 60 13.50 2.44 27.28
CA LEU A 60 13.67 2.63 25.84
C LEU A 60 13.80 1.26 25.19
N PHE A 61 12.84 0.89 24.36
CA PHE A 61 12.93 -0.29 23.53
C PHE A 61 13.40 0.13 22.15
N THR A 62 14.48 -0.48 21.66
CA THR A 62 14.90 -0.40 20.25
C THR A 62 14.59 -1.74 19.60
N ILE A 63 13.72 -1.71 18.61
CA ILE A 63 13.17 -2.89 17.96
C ILE A 63 13.65 -2.88 16.52
N ILE A 64 14.25 -3.96 16.06
CA ILE A 64 14.72 -4.13 14.70
C ILE A 64 14.11 -5.43 14.15
N GLY A 65 13.61 -5.39 12.93
CA GLY A 65 13.00 -6.56 12.30
C GLY A 65 12.76 -6.38 10.83
N ALA A 66 12.05 -7.35 10.27
CA ALA A 66 11.56 -7.31 8.90
C ALA A 66 10.06 -7.63 8.86
N ALA A 67 9.40 -7.28 7.78
CA ALA A 67 8.02 -7.65 7.51
C ALA A 67 7.88 -8.04 6.03
N ASN A 68 7.17 -9.13 5.76
CA ASN A 68 6.86 -9.53 4.40
C ASN A 68 5.73 -8.65 3.88
N VAL A 69 5.89 -8.17 2.67
CA VAL A 69 4.89 -7.40 1.94
C VAL A 69 4.77 -7.99 0.53
N CYS A 70 3.71 -7.66 -0.18
CA CYS A 70 3.57 -8.07 -1.57
C CYS A 70 2.93 -6.92 -2.35
N ILE A 71 3.77 -6.06 -2.92
CA ILE A 71 3.33 -4.89 -3.68
C ILE A 71 3.88 -5.03 -5.08
N GLU A 72 3.00 -5.14 -6.07
CA GLU A 72 3.38 -5.30 -7.45
C GLU A 72 2.95 -4.11 -8.29
N ALA A 73 3.86 -3.63 -9.14
CA ALA A 73 3.56 -2.72 -10.22
C ALA A 73 4.03 -3.30 -11.56
N THR A 74 3.18 -3.25 -12.57
CA THR A 74 3.43 -3.78 -13.91
C THR A 74 3.24 -2.70 -14.95
N ARG A 75 4.05 -2.67 -15.99
CA ARG A 75 3.89 -1.91 -17.25
C ARG A 75 3.22 -0.53 -17.10
N GLN A 76 3.98 0.52 -16.84
CA GLN A 76 3.49 1.91 -16.74
C GLN A 76 2.46 2.12 -15.61
N GLN A 77 2.48 1.27 -14.61
CA GLN A 77 1.63 1.41 -13.43
C GLN A 77 2.35 2.08 -12.28
N ARG A 78 1.55 2.81 -11.51
CA ARG A 78 1.92 3.30 -10.18
C ARG A 78 1.00 2.63 -9.18
N THR A 79 1.58 1.94 -8.23
CA THR A 79 0.87 1.31 -7.11
C THR A 79 1.35 1.94 -5.81
N THR A 80 0.42 2.28 -4.92
CA THR A 80 0.74 2.74 -3.56
C THR A 80 -0.09 1.92 -2.59
N GLU A 81 0.56 1.30 -1.63
CA GLU A 81 -0.10 0.49 -0.61
C GLU A 81 0.41 0.83 0.78
N THR A 82 -0.47 0.70 1.75
CA THR A 82 -0.15 0.87 3.17
C THR A 82 -0.22 -0.47 3.86
N TRP A 83 0.88 -0.87 4.49
CA TRP A 83 1.01 -2.11 5.23
C TRP A 83 1.12 -1.83 6.72
N THR A 84 0.51 -2.68 7.55
CA THR A 84 0.53 -2.57 9.00
C THR A 84 1.03 -3.83 9.67
N PHE A 85 1.78 -3.68 10.77
CA PHE A 85 2.24 -4.79 11.61
C PHE A 85 2.48 -4.31 13.05
N LEU A 86 2.47 -5.25 13.99
CA LEU A 86 2.67 -4.98 15.41
C LEU A 86 4.11 -5.28 15.80
N VAL A 87 4.68 -4.44 16.65
CA VAL A 87 6.08 -4.57 17.11
C VAL A 87 6.20 -4.39 18.62
N GLY A 88 7.27 -4.94 19.18
CA GLY A 88 7.68 -4.74 20.56
C GLY A 88 6.82 -5.48 21.58
N PRO A 89 7.12 -5.28 22.87
CA PRO A 89 6.40 -5.91 23.95
C PRO A 89 5.01 -5.31 24.12
N PRO A 90 4.07 -6.04 24.76
CA PRO A 90 2.81 -5.46 25.19
C PRO A 90 3.06 -4.39 26.25
N LEU A 91 2.40 -3.25 26.11
CA LEU A 91 2.45 -2.12 27.01
C LEU A 91 1.01 -1.70 27.34
N THR A 92 0.81 -1.15 28.50
CA THR A 92 -0.46 -0.47 28.78
C THR A 92 -0.43 0.95 28.19
N ARG A 93 -1.59 1.55 27.95
CA ARG A 93 -1.67 2.94 27.46
C ARG A 93 -0.96 3.93 28.37
N LEU A 94 -0.99 3.69 29.67
CA LEU A 94 -0.31 4.55 30.65
C LEU A 94 1.22 4.42 30.60
N GLN A 95 1.73 3.26 30.22
CA GLN A 95 3.17 3.04 30.06
C GLN A 95 3.72 3.63 28.77
N PHE A 96 2.91 3.66 27.71
CA PHE A 96 3.34 4.16 26.41
C PHE A 96 3.44 5.69 26.39
N HIS A 97 4.61 6.22 26.06
CA HIS A 97 4.81 7.66 25.87
C HIS A 97 4.88 8.02 24.38
N ARG A 98 5.76 7.36 23.64
CA ARG A 98 6.04 7.69 22.24
C ARG A 98 6.69 6.54 21.51
N ALA A 99 6.41 6.44 20.20
CA ALA A 99 7.16 5.60 19.28
C ALA A 99 7.64 6.42 18.08
N ILE A 100 8.76 6.01 17.50
CA ILE A 100 9.31 6.55 16.27
C ILE A 100 9.78 5.38 15.45
N GLY A 101 9.34 5.30 14.19
CA GLY A 101 9.69 4.22 13.27
C GLY A 101 10.42 4.72 12.03
N THR A 102 11.29 3.87 11.50
CA THR A 102 11.89 3.98 10.17
C THR A 102 11.75 2.66 9.44
N ALA A 103 11.70 2.70 8.11
CA ALA A 103 11.69 1.51 7.29
C ALA A 103 12.54 1.69 6.02
N SER A 104 12.96 0.56 5.45
CA SER A 104 13.69 0.50 4.18
C SER A 104 13.27 -0.74 3.40
N ILE A 105 13.39 -0.70 2.08
CA ILE A 105 13.17 -1.87 1.24
C ILE A 105 14.31 -2.87 1.47
N ALA A 106 13.95 -4.10 1.81
CA ALA A 106 14.90 -5.19 2.07
C ALA A 106 15.02 -6.13 0.87
N SER A 107 13.92 -6.40 0.17
CA SER A 107 13.90 -7.32 -0.97
C SER A 107 12.87 -6.88 -2.00
N GLN A 108 13.26 -6.97 -3.27
CA GLN A 108 12.41 -6.75 -4.43
C GLN A 108 12.79 -7.68 -5.58
N ILE A 109 11.81 -8.05 -6.37
CA ILE A 109 11.98 -8.84 -7.59
C ILE A 109 11.67 -7.94 -8.78
N VAL A 110 12.55 -7.94 -9.78
CA VAL A 110 12.36 -7.17 -11.01
C VAL A 110 12.36 -8.13 -12.18
N SER A 111 11.25 -8.20 -12.90
CA SER A 111 11.09 -9.01 -14.10
C SER A 111 11.09 -8.10 -15.32
N VAL A 112 12.08 -8.27 -16.15
CA VAL A 112 12.29 -7.44 -17.34
C VAL A 112 11.43 -7.93 -18.49
N GLN A 113 10.66 -7.05 -19.13
CA GLN A 113 9.78 -7.39 -20.24
C GLN A 113 10.14 -6.66 -21.53
N THR A 114 10.36 -5.35 -21.49
CA THR A 114 10.65 -4.50 -22.65
C THR A 114 11.70 -3.44 -22.33
N ALA A 115 12.21 -2.73 -23.35
CA ALA A 115 13.04 -1.54 -23.20
C ALA A 115 12.26 -0.31 -23.72
N PRO A 116 12.41 0.92 -23.15
CA PRO A 116 13.24 1.27 -21.99
C PRO A 116 12.69 0.69 -20.69
N ARG A 117 13.55 0.60 -19.66
CA ARG A 117 13.25 0.00 -18.37
C ARG A 117 13.54 1.00 -17.27
N GLU A 118 12.52 1.35 -16.55
CA GLU A 118 12.65 2.23 -15.41
C GLU A 118 11.73 1.73 -14.30
N PHE A 119 12.20 1.82 -13.09
CA PHE A 119 11.36 1.61 -11.93
C PHE A 119 11.81 2.47 -10.76
N THR A 120 10.88 2.77 -9.89
CA THR A 120 11.13 3.49 -8.65
C THR A 120 10.35 2.81 -7.54
N VAL A 121 11.02 2.57 -6.42
CA VAL A 121 10.39 2.09 -5.18
C VAL A 121 10.71 3.09 -4.08
N ASN A 122 9.69 3.61 -3.43
CA ASN A 122 9.82 4.61 -2.37
C ASN A 122 8.98 4.24 -1.15
N ILE A 123 9.52 4.48 0.03
CA ILE A 123 8.73 4.56 1.25
C ILE A 123 8.31 6.02 1.41
N HIS A 124 7.00 6.26 1.41
CA HIS A 124 6.43 7.60 1.50
C HIS A 124 6.29 8.06 2.94
N SER A 125 5.84 7.16 3.81
CA SER A 125 5.68 7.45 5.24
C SER A 125 5.92 6.21 6.09
N VAL A 126 6.35 6.44 7.33
CA VAL A 126 6.42 5.44 8.39
C VAL A 126 5.83 6.06 9.64
N GLU A 127 4.77 5.49 10.14
CA GLU A 127 4.10 5.91 11.37
C GLU A 127 4.19 4.77 12.39
N ALA A 128 4.47 5.12 13.63
CA ALA A 128 4.48 4.16 14.73
C ALA A 128 3.64 4.74 15.87
N ASP A 129 2.56 4.06 16.22
CA ASP A 129 1.63 4.53 17.25
C ASP A 129 1.08 3.36 18.08
N TRP A 130 0.48 3.70 19.20
CA TRP A 130 -0.17 2.78 20.11
C TRP A 130 -1.42 2.17 19.49
N ASP A 131 -1.57 0.86 19.64
CA ASP A 131 -2.77 0.12 19.25
C ASP A 131 -3.51 -0.39 20.50
N ASP A 132 -4.71 0.14 20.72
CA ASP A 132 -5.52 -0.18 21.90
C ASP A 132 -5.98 -1.64 21.94
N GLU A 133 -6.25 -2.24 20.79
CA GLU A 133 -6.77 -3.61 20.69
C GLU A 133 -5.70 -4.64 21.07
N ASN A 134 -4.48 -4.42 20.59
CA ASN A 134 -3.38 -5.36 20.75
C ASN A 134 -2.44 -4.98 21.90
N GLN A 135 -2.59 -3.81 22.50
CA GLN A 135 -1.70 -3.28 23.55
C GLN A 135 -0.23 -3.28 23.14
N ARG A 136 0.03 -3.04 21.86
CA ARG A 136 1.37 -2.99 21.25
C ARG A 136 1.49 -1.79 20.33
N VAL A 137 2.71 -1.48 19.91
CA VAL A 137 2.91 -0.46 18.90
C VAL A 137 2.58 -1.02 17.52
N LYS A 138 1.69 -0.34 16.81
CA LYS A 138 1.36 -0.58 15.40
C LYS A 138 2.24 0.30 14.54
N VAL A 139 2.94 -0.32 13.61
CA VAL A 139 3.71 0.36 12.57
C VAL A 139 2.89 0.33 11.28
N ARG A 140 2.79 1.50 10.65
CA ARG A 140 2.18 1.69 9.34
C ARG A 140 3.24 2.18 8.38
N VAL A 141 3.40 1.50 7.25
CA VAL A 141 4.36 1.86 6.21
C VAL A 141 3.63 2.03 4.89
N GLU A 142 3.73 3.22 4.30
CA GLU A 142 3.22 3.50 2.97
C GLU A 142 4.34 3.37 1.94
N ILE A 143 4.13 2.49 0.95
CA ILE A 143 5.12 2.14 -0.06
C ILE A 143 4.55 2.42 -1.44
N GLY A 144 5.30 3.17 -2.24
CA GLY A 144 4.98 3.44 -3.64
C GLY A 144 5.93 2.71 -4.58
N VAL A 145 5.37 2.09 -5.61
CA VAL A 145 6.11 1.42 -6.68
C VAL A 145 5.67 1.98 -8.02
N ILE A 146 6.62 2.36 -8.85
CA ILE A 146 6.39 2.79 -10.23
C ILE A 146 7.20 1.87 -11.13
N ALA A 147 6.58 1.27 -12.14
CA ALA A 147 7.26 0.40 -13.11
C ALA A 147 6.93 0.83 -14.54
N ASN A 148 7.97 0.90 -15.39
CA ASN A 148 7.87 1.21 -16.82
C ASN A 148 8.70 0.18 -17.60
N GLY A 149 8.05 -0.56 -18.52
CA GLY A 149 8.69 -1.62 -19.31
C GLY A 149 9.18 -2.83 -18.48
N THR A 150 8.72 -2.96 -17.24
CA THR A 150 9.12 -4.02 -16.30
C THR A 150 7.98 -4.34 -15.34
N THR A 151 8.11 -5.43 -14.60
CA THR A 151 7.30 -5.72 -13.41
C THR A 151 8.22 -5.67 -12.20
N VAL A 152 7.78 -4.96 -11.16
CA VAL A 152 8.50 -4.85 -9.89
C VAL A 152 7.60 -5.31 -8.77
N THR A 153 8.08 -6.25 -7.96
CA THR A 153 7.39 -6.75 -6.78
C THR A 153 8.27 -6.51 -5.56
N VAL A 154 7.82 -5.70 -4.62
CA VAL A 154 8.44 -5.56 -3.30
C VAL A 154 7.96 -6.70 -2.43
N THR A 155 8.89 -7.46 -1.86
CA THR A 155 8.57 -8.67 -1.09
C THR A 155 8.88 -8.55 0.40
N GLN A 156 9.79 -7.64 0.77
CA GLN A 156 10.17 -7.48 2.18
C GLN A 156 10.65 -6.07 2.47
N ILE A 157 10.31 -5.57 3.65
CA ILE A 157 10.88 -4.36 4.24
C ILE A 157 11.63 -4.70 5.52
N ARG A 158 12.64 -3.89 5.86
CA ARG A 158 13.24 -3.84 7.20
C ARG A 158 12.74 -2.61 7.92
N TYR A 159 12.62 -2.73 9.24
CA TYR A 159 12.21 -1.61 10.08
C TYR A 159 13.07 -1.50 11.33
N SER A 160 13.10 -0.29 11.88
CA SER A 160 13.62 -0.01 13.22
C SER A 160 12.62 0.92 13.93
N VAL A 161 12.26 0.56 15.16
CA VAL A 161 11.30 1.32 15.97
C VAL A 161 11.90 1.56 17.35
N ALA A 162 11.89 2.81 17.77
CA ALA A 162 12.23 3.20 19.15
C ALA A 162 10.93 3.50 19.90
N ILE A 163 10.72 2.84 21.05
CA ILE A 163 9.55 3.04 21.91
C ILE A 163 10.03 3.53 23.28
N LEU A 164 9.53 4.67 23.69
CA LEU A 164 9.71 5.19 25.05
C LEU A 164 8.50 4.81 25.90
N ALA A 165 8.76 4.13 27.01
CA ALA A 165 7.72 3.70 27.94
C ALA A 165 8.10 4.03 29.40
N GLN A 166 7.12 4.30 30.24
CA GLN A 166 7.32 4.47 31.68
C GLN A 166 7.52 3.10 32.35
N MET A 167 8.36 3.08 33.42
CA MET A 167 8.56 1.91 34.27
C MET A 167 7.45 1.73 35.27
#